data_f8c931623b668213f7f517f013300023
#
_entry.id   f8c931623b668213f7f517f013300023
#
_cell.length_a   1.000
_cell.length_b   1.000
_cell.length_c   1.000
_cell.angle_alpha   90.00
_cell.angle_beta   90.00
_cell.angle_gamma   90.00
#
_symmetry.space_group_name_H-M   'P 1'
#
loop_
_entity.id
_entity.type
_entity.pdbx_description
1 polymer ?
#
loop_
_entity_poly.entity_id
_entity_poly.type
_entity_poly.pdbx_seq_one_letter_code
_entity_poly.pdbx_strand_id
1 'polypeptide(L)'
;MENNLYLLILLLEWVLLVTIAAPMFFAGRFRKVPTLGIFLWLVSLLSSIVATVTAFALAGYSVFSTYQNLQSSDDLGFVLVASFAPWVLLALAGVLITLGNQRLAPLFEVLPELGDLESLGGRYIMNYRRARIVELEIPGYFALTRKSTIYLSMAVFELPSRQLDAILRHEYGHIKLRHGLIKKLAYLIYQLMPWVVASRALKREIDVLCEHAADKYALKKVYSKDLFEARRLFV
;
A
#
# COMPACT_ATOMS: atom_id res chain seq x y z
N MET A 1 20.55 -31.25 -3.21
CA MET A 1 19.14 -31.24 -2.73
C MET A 1 19.03 -30.69 -1.32
N GLU A 2 19.88 -31.08 -0.38
CA GLU A 2 19.77 -30.61 1.02
C GLU A 2 19.84 -29.09 1.17
N ASN A 3 20.76 -28.41 0.48
CA ASN A 3 20.88 -26.94 0.55
C ASN A 3 19.60 -26.19 0.11
N ASN A 4 18.85 -26.71 -0.87
CA ASN A 4 17.62 -26.08 -1.34
C ASN A 4 16.48 -26.22 -0.33
N LEU A 5 16.43 -27.36 0.39
CA LEU A 5 15.43 -27.58 1.45
C LEU A 5 15.67 -26.65 2.64
N TYR A 6 16.91 -26.50 3.10
CA TYR A 6 17.26 -25.56 4.16
C TYR A 6 16.93 -24.11 3.78
N LEU A 7 17.24 -23.71 2.56
CA LEU A 7 16.93 -22.37 2.08
C LEU A 7 15.39 -22.13 2.03
N LEU A 8 14.63 -23.13 1.59
CA LEU A 8 13.18 -23.05 1.54
C LEU A 8 12.57 -22.91 2.95
N ILE A 9 13.06 -23.68 3.93
CA ILE A 9 12.62 -23.59 5.33
C ILE A 9 12.93 -22.18 5.86
N LEU A 10 14.14 -21.68 5.65
CA LEU A 10 14.56 -20.34 6.11
C LEU A 10 13.71 -19.22 5.51
N LEU A 11 13.35 -19.34 4.21
CA LEU A 11 12.44 -18.37 3.57
C LEU A 11 11.03 -18.41 4.17
N LEU A 12 10.51 -19.62 4.45
CA LEU A 12 9.19 -19.77 5.10
C LEU A 12 9.19 -19.25 6.53
N GLU A 13 10.25 -19.52 7.30
CA GLU A 13 10.42 -18.95 8.64
C GLU A 13 10.46 -17.42 8.61
N TRP A 14 11.16 -16.83 7.64
CA TRP A 14 11.19 -15.38 7.44
C TRP A 14 9.80 -14.82 7.17
N VAL A 15 9.02 -15.46 6.26
CA VAL A 15 7.65 -15.05 5.95
C VAL A 15 6.77 -15.10 7.19
N LEU A 16 6.83 -16.18 7.98
CA LEU A 16 6.07 -16.31 9.22
C LEU A 16 6.48 -15.26 10.25
N LEU A 17 7.78 -15.07 10.44
CA LEU A 17 8.30 -14.07 11.36
C LEU A 17 7.80 -12.68 11.00
N VAL A 18 7.91 -12.27 9.75
CA VAL A 18 7.48 -10.93 9.30
C VAL A 18 5.96 -10.78 9.44
N THR A 19 5.17 -11.77 9.03
CA THR A 19 3.70 -11.66 9.07
C THR A 19 3.14 -11.61 10.48
N ILE A 20 3.81 -12.22 11.46
CA ILE A 20 3.40 -12.21 12.87
C ILE A 20 4.05 -11.03 13.61
N ALA A 21 5.37 -10.83 13.43
CA ALA A 21 6.12 -9.85 14.20
C ALA A 21 5.86 -8.40 13.77
N ALA A 22 5.70 -8.12 12.47
CA ALA A 22 5.50 -6.75 12.01
C ALA A 22 4.28 -6.06 12.65
N PRO A 23 3.08 -6.67 12.71
CA PRO A 23 1.95 -6.07 13.43
C PRO A 23 2.23 -5.83 14.91
N MET A 24 2.88 -6.78 15.58
CA MET A 24 3.17 -6.68 17.01
C MET A 24 4.20 -5.59 17.36
N PHE A 25 5.23 -5.46 16.52
CA PHE A 25 6.34 -4.54 16.80
C PHE A 25 6.16 -3.16 16.19
N PHE A 26 5.38 -3.00 15.12
CA PHE A 26 5.31 -1.75 14.39
C PHE A 26 4.01 -0.98 14.63
N ALA A 27 2.89 -1.64 14.93
CA ALA A 27 1.60 -0.97 15.10
C ALA A 27 1.65 0.09 16.22
N GLY A 28 1.26 1.32 15.88
CA GLY A 28 1.13 2.45 16.78
C GLY A 28 2.44 3.05 17.30
N ARG A 29 3.60 2.43 17.06
CA ARG A 29 4.89 2.86 17.67
C ARG A 29 5.57 4.02 16.95
N PHE A 30 5.34 4.19 15.65
CA PHE A 30 6.07 5.14 14.82
C PHE A 30 5.37 6.49 14.61
N ARG A 31 4.35 6.83 15.41
CA ARG A 31 3.64 8.11 15.29
C ARG A 31 4.55 9.34 15.41
N LYS A 32 5.62 9.25 16.23
CA LYS A 32 6.60 10.33 16.37
C LYS A 32 7.58 10.45 15.19
N VAL A 33 7.81 9.35 14.47
CA VAL A 33 8.73 9.26 13.31
C VAL A 33 8.04 8.55 12.14
N PRO A 34 6.96 9.13 11.62
CA PRO A 34 6.03 8.43 10.73
C PRO A 34 6.70 7.98 9.42
N THR A 35 7.64 8.74 8.88
CA THR A 35 8.37 8.36 7.65
C THR A 35 9.20 7.09 7.82
N LEU A 36 9.83 6.93 8.98
CA LEU A 36 10.56 5.70 9.33
C LEU A 36 9.59 4.53 9.47
N GLY A 37 8.44 4.74 10.13
CA GLY A 37 7.40 3.73 10.27
C GLY A 37 6.88 3.24 8.91
N ILE A 38 6.58 4.14 7.99
CA ILE A 38 6.16 3.82 6.62
C ILE A 38 7.23 2.96 5.92
N PHE A 39 8.48 3.37 6.01
CA PHE A 39 9.60 2.64 5.39
C PHE A 39 9.73 1.23 5.96
N LEU A 40 9.75 1.08 7.28
CA LEU A 40 9.87 -0.24 7.93
C LEU A 40 8.70 -1.17 7.60
N TRP A 41 7.47 -0.67 7.61
CA TRP A 41 6.31 -1.44 7.21
C TRP A 41 6.39 -1.94 5.76
N LEU A 42 6.75 -1.07 4.83
CA LEU A 42 6.85 -1.44 3.42
C LEU A 42 8.00 -2.41 3.17
N VAL A 43 9.18 -2.16 3.73
CA VAL A 43 10.35 -3.03 3.54
C VAL A 43 10.10 -4.43 4.10
N SER A 44 9.55 -4.53 5.31
CA SER A 44 9.27 -5.84 5.93
C SER A 44 8.29 -6.66 5.10
N LEU A 45 7.16 -6.09 4.65
CA LEU A 45 6.20 -6.84 3.85
C LEU A 45 6.68 -7.12 2.43
N LEU A 46 7.37 -6.18 1.79
CA LEU A 46 7.97 -6.44 0.48
C LEU A 46 9.02 -7.56 0.55
N SER A 47 9.84 -7.59 1.62
CA SER A 47 10.80 -8.68 1.82
C SER A 47 10.11 -10.04 1.99
N SER A 48 8.96 -10.08 2.69
CA SER A 48 8.15 -11.30 2.83
C SER A 48 7.56 -11.74 1.48
N ILE A 49 7.08 -10.82 0.65
CA ILE A 49 6.59 -11.13 -0.70
C ILE A 49 7.72 -11.70 -1.56
N VAL A 50 8.89 -11.06 -1.56
CA VAL A 50 10.06 -11.56 -2.31
C VAL A 50 10.47 -12.94 -1.81
N ALA A 51 10.53 -13.16 -0.50
CA ALA A 51 10.83 -14.48 0.08
C ALA A 51 9.82 -15.54 -0.35
N THR A 52 8.53 -15.20 -0.38
CA THR A 52 7.46 -16.10 -0.85
C THR A 52 7.64 -16.47 -2.32
N VAL A 53 7.85 -15.48 -3.19
CA VAL A 53 8.07 -15.71 -4.63
C VAL A 53 9.32 -16.57 -4.86
N THR A 54 10.41 -16.29 -4.12
CA THR A 54 11.65 -17.08 -4.20
C THR A 54 11.43 -18.51 -3.73
N ALA A 55 10.66 -18.73 -2.65
CA ALA A 55 10.31 -20.06 -2.16
C ALA A 55 9.51 -20.86 -3.21
N PHE A 56 8.53 -20.25 -3.86
CA PHE A 56 7.80 -20.87 -4.96
C PHE A 56 8.68 -21.21 -6.15
N ALA A 57 9.57 -20.30 -6.55
CA ALA A 57 10.52 -20.54 -7.64
C ALA A 57 11.48 -21.71 -7.34
N LEU A 58 12.00 -21.77 -6.10
CA LEU A 58 12.86 -22.88 -5.67
C LEU A 58 12.11 -24.21 -5.61
N ALA A 59 10.87 -24.21 -5.13
CA ALA A 59 10.03 -25.41 -5.12
C ALA A 59 9.77 -25.91 -6.56
N GLY A 60 9.40 -25.00 -7.48
CA GLY A 60 9.22 -25.32 -8.90
C GLY A 60 10.49 -25.86 -9.56
N TYR A 61 11.63 -25.21 -9.30
CA TYR A 61 12.92 -25.68 -9.79
C TYR A 61 13.29 -27.09 -9.26
N SER A 62 13.03 -27.35 -7.97
CA SER A 62 13.27 -28.67 -7.37
C SER A 62 12.41 -29.76 -8.03
N VAL A 63 11.14 -29.49 -8.31
CA VAL A 63 10.26 -30.39 -9.05
C VAL A 63 10.79 -30.67 -10.45
N PHE A 64 11.18 -29.61 -11.17
CA PHE A 64 11.69 -29.72 -12.53
C PHE A 64 13.01 -30.50 -12.61
N SER A 65 13.96 -30.22 -11.70
CA SER A 65 15.24 -30.94 -11.63
C SER A 65 15.05 -32.40 -11.26
N THR A 66 14.12 -32.71 -10.39
CA THR A 66 13.76 -34.08 -10.04
C THR A 66 13.16 -34.81 -11.24
N TYR A 67 12.25 -34.17 -11.99
CA TYR A 67 11.68 -34.74 -13.22
C TYR A 67 12.77 -35.10 -14.27
N GLN A 68 13.73 -34.20 -14.50
CA GLN A 68 14.85 -34.51 -15.44
C GLN A 68 15.67 -35.70 -15.01
N ASN A 69 15.91 -35.84 -13.70
CA ASN A 69 16.70 -36.97 -13.17
C ASN A 69 15.92 -38.29 -13.17
N LEU A 70 14.59 -38.26 -13.26
CA LEU A 70 13.73 -39.43 -13.26
C LEU A 70 13.52 -40.10 -14.60
N GLN A 71 13.86 -39.47 -15.71
CA GLN A 71 13.85 -40.15 -17.01
C GLN A 71 14.74 -41.39 -17.04
N SER A 72 15.52 -41.61 -15.97
CA SER A 72 16.40 -42.75 -15.75
C SER A 72 15.91 -43.74 -14.66
N SER A 73 14.73 -43.57 -14.07
CA SER A 73 14.24 -44.41 -12.95
C SER A 73 12.97 -45.18 -13.30
N ASP A 74 12.88 -46.45 -12.88
CA ASP A 74 11.71 -47.34 -13.11
C ASP A 74 10.54 -47.14 -12.12
N ASP A 75 10.55 -46.09 -11.29
CA ASP A 75 9.49 -45.83 -10.32
C ASP A 75 8.32 -45.07 -10.92
N LEU A 76 7.29 -45.83 -11.38
CA LEU A 76 6.03 -45.33 -11.96
C LEU A 76 5.27 -44.37 -11.04
N GLY A 77 5.24 -44.56 -9.74
CA GLY A 77 4.53 -43.72 -8.78
C GLY A 77 5.11 -42.31 -8.74
N PHE A 78 6.41 -42.24 -8.70
CA PHE A 78 7.13 -40.98 -8.70
C PHE A 78 7.03 -40.25 -10.05
N VAL A 79 7.08 -40.96 -11.18
CA VAL A 79 6.89 -40.38 -12.55
C VAL A 79 5.50 -39.74 -12.67
N LEU A 80 4.45 -40.37 -12.16
CA LEU A 80 3.10 -39.82 -12.16
C LEU A 80 3.02 -38.52 -11.35
N VAL A 81 3.50 -38.52 -10.10
CA VAL A 81 3.49 -37.31 -9.25
C VAL A 81 4.27 -36.17 -9.88
N ALA A 82 5.47 -36.45 -10.40
CA ALA A 82 6.30 -35.43 -11.04
C ALA A 82 5.68 -34.88 -12.34
N SER A 83 4.92 -35.70 -13.08
CA SER A 83 4.23 -35.28 -14.29
C SER A 83 3.02 -34.39 -14.00
N PHE A 84 2.28 -34.62 -12.91
CA PHE A 84 1.12 -33.83 -12.54
C PHE A 84 1.46 -32.56 -11.74
N ALA A 85 2.54 -32.55 -10.95
CA ALA A 85 2.91 -31.41 -10.11
C ALA A 85 3.04 -30.07 -10.87
N PRO A 86 3.66 -29.98 -12.08
CA PRO A 86 3.70 -28.74 -12.84
C PRO A 86 2.33 -28.21 -13.22
N TRP A 87 1.39 -29.09 -13.58
CA TRP A 87 0.02 -28.72 -13.93
C TRP A 87 -0.78 -28.21 -12.74
N VAL A 88 -0.62 -28.84 -11.57
CA VAL A 88 -1.23 -28.37 -10.31
C VAL A 88 -0.69 -26.98 -9.93
N LEU A 89 0.61 -26.75 -10.07
CA LEU A 89 1.22 -25.45 -9.83
C LEU A 89 0.72 -24.37 -10.79
N LEU A 90 0.60 -24.71 -12.09
CA LEU A 90 0.01 -23.80 -13.09
C LEU A 90 -1.44 -23.51 -12.80
N ALA A 91 -2.24 -24.50 -12.40
CA ALA A 91 -3.64 -24.30 -12.03
C ALA A 91 -3.77 -23.41 -10.78
N LEU A 92 -2.97 -23.62 -9.75
CA LEU A 92 -2.91 -22.79 -8.56
C LEU A 92 -2.48 -21.35 -8.90
N ALA A 93 -1.46 -21.20 -9.74
CA ALA A 93 -1.04 -19.88 -10.22
C ALA A 93 -2.16 -19.18 -11.00
N GLY A 94 -2.87 -19.89 -11.88
CA GLY A 94 -4.02 -19.37 -12.61
C GLY A 94 -5.16 -18.91 -11.71
N VAL A 95 -5.49 -19.69 -10.68
CA VAL A 95 -6.49 -19.32 -9.66
C VAL A 95 -6.04 -18.06 -8.90
N LEU A 96 -4.78 -17.98 -8.47
CA LEU A 96 -4.24 -16.83 -7.75
C LEU A 96 -4.24 -15.57 -8.63
N ILE A 97 -3.87 -15.68 -9.91
CA ILE A 97 -3.93 -14.57 -10.87
C ILE A 97 -5.39 -14.11 -11.07
N THR A 98 -6.33 -15.04 -11.21
CA THR A 98 -7.75 -14.71 -11.40
C THR A 98 -8.33 -14.02 -10.17
N LEU A 99 -8.06 -14.56 -8.98
CA LEU A 99 -8.48 -13.94 -7.72
C LEU A 99 -7.82 -12.57 -7.51
N GLY A 100 -6.52 -12.45 -7.84
CA GLY A 100 -5.80 -11.19 -7.82
C GLY A 100 -6.42 -10.16 -8.77
N ASN A 101 -6.74 -10.56 -10.00
CA ASN A 101 -7.35 -9.68 -10.97
C ASN A 101 -8.75 -9.20 -10.54
N GLN A 102 -9.59 -10.09 -10.02
CA GLN A 102 -10.90 -9.73 -9.46
C GLN A 102 -10.78 -8.73 -8.29
N ARG A 103 -9.75 -8.89 -7.46
CA ARG A 103 -9.49 -7.97 -6.32
C ARG A 103 -8.90 -6.64 -6.75
N LEU A 104 -8.19 -6.61 -7.88
CA LEU A 104 -7.57 -5.40 -8.43
C LEU A 104 -8.54 -4.59 -9.30
N ALA A 105 -9.55 -5.22 -9.91
CA ALA A 105 -10.52 -4.55 -10.78
C ALA A 105 -11.12 -3.28 -10.16
N PRO A 106 -11.61 -3.29 -8.89
CA PRO A 106 -12.17 -2.09 -8.27
C PRO A 106 -11.17 -0.95 -8.09
N LEU A 107 -9.86 -1.24 -8.03
CA LEU A 107 -8.82 -0.22 -7.93
C LEU A 107 -8.68 0.61 -9.21
N PHE A 108 -8.95 -0.03 -10.35
CA PHE A 108 -8.90 0.64 -11.66
C PHE A 108 -10.23 1.31 -12.00
N GLU A 109 -11.34 0.78 -11.51
CA GLU A 109 -12.69 1.36 -11.70
C GLU A 109 -12.94 2.61 -10.86
N VAL A 110 -12.49 2.64 -9.60
CA VAL A 110 -12.65 3.81 -8.70
C VAL A 110 -11.78 5.01 -9.12
N LEU A 111 -10.72 4.80 -9.91
CA LEU A 111 -9.84 5.88 -10.36
C LEU A 111 -10.47 6.85 -11.38
N PRO A 112 -11.36 6.41 -12.30
CA PRO A 112 -12.11 7.29 -13.20
C PRO A 112 -13.13 8.16 -12.45
N GLU A 113 -13.89 7.61 -11.49
CA GLU A 113 -14.95 8.35 -10.76
C GLU A 113 -14.41 9.59 -10.01
N LEU A 114 -13.18 9.52 -9.51
CA LEU A 114 -12.52 10.69 -8.93
C LEU A 114 -11.98 11.68 -10.00
N GLY A 115 -11.98 11.31 -11.29
CA GLY A 115 -11.70 12.23 -12.39
C GLY A 115 -12.80 13.26 -12.60
N ASP A 116 -14.02 12.87 -12.31
CA ASP A 116 -15.22 13.69 -12.42
C ASP A 116 -15.39 14.72 -11.30
N LEU A 117 -14.51 14.78 -10.30
CA LEU A 117 -14.53 15.87 -9.32
C LEU A 117 -14.33 17.24 -9.97
N GLU A 118 -13.60 17.32 -11.09
CA GLU A 118 -13.51 18.55 -11.88
C GLU A 118 -14.81 18.83 -12.66
N SER A 119 -15.60 17.80 -13.02
CA SER A 119 -16.90 17.92 -13.68
C SER A 119 -18.01 18.30 -12.70
N LEU A 120 -17.83 18.08 -11.41
CA LEU A 120 -18.74 18.52 -10.32
C LEU A 120 -18.62 20.02 -9.97
N GLY A 121 -18.20 20.88 -10.92
CA GLY A 121 -18.09 22.31 -10.70
C GLY A 121 -16.74 22.75 -10.13
N GLY A 122 -15.68 21.97 -10.35
CA GLY A 122 -14.34 22.30 -9.89
C GLY A 122 -13.77 23.54 -10.58
N ARG A 123 -13.60 24.65 -9.85
CA ARG A 123 -13.01 25.88 -10.36
C ARG A 123 -11.53 25.97 -9.98
N TYR A 124 -10.66 26.11 -10.98
CA TYR A 124 -9.25 26.41 -10.71
C TYR A 124 -9.12 27.79 -10.06
N ILE A 125 -8.43 27.87 -8.92
CA ILE A 125 -8.19 29.11 -8.20
C ILE A 125 -6.78 29.63 -8.42
N MET A 126 -5.76 28.82 -8.04
CA MET A 126 -4.36 29.22 -8.10
C MET A 126 -3.42 28.02 -8.01
N ASN A 127 -2.13 28.29 -8.18
CA ASN A 127 -1.10 27.33 -7.85
C ASN A 127 -0.53 27.60 -6.44
N TYR A 128 -0.46 26.56 -5.64
CA TYR A 128 0.26 26.56 -4.37
C TYR A 128 1.52 25.71 -4.53
N ARG A 129 2.66 26.37 -4.65
CA ARG A 129 3.95 25.72 -4.98
C ARG A 129 3.88 24.92 -6.29
N ARG A 130 3.92 23.57 -6.22
CA ARG A 130 3.80 22.66 -7.38
C ARG A 130 2.42 21.99 -7.47
N ALA A 131 1.48 22.38 -6.63
CA ALA A 131 0.13 21.86 -6.62
C ALA A 131 -0.85 22.86 -7.25
N ARG A 132 -1.82 22.36 -7.99
CA ARG A 132 -2.99 23.13 -8.44
C ARG A 132 -4.03 23.11 -7.32
N ILE A 133 -4.62 24.26 -7.02
CA ILE A 133 -5.75 24.36 -6.10
C ILE A 133 -7.01 24.49 -6.95
N VAL A 134 -7.97 23.59 -6.67
CA VAL A 134 -9.30 23.55 -7.28
C VAL A 134 -10.33 23.68 -6.18
N GLU A 135 -11.21 24.63 -6.32
CA GLU A 135 -12.37 24.83 -5.47
C GLU A 135 -13.50 23.91 -5.93
N LEU A 136 -14.17 23.28 -4.98
CA LEU A 136 -15.36 22.45 -5.23
C LEU A 136 -16.58 23.07 -4.54
N GLU A 137 -17.71 23.10 -5.23
CA GLU A 137 -19.00 23.51 -4.68
C GLU A 137 -19.63 22.38 -3.84
N ILE A 138 -18.95 22.01 -2.75
CA ILE A 138 -19.39 20.98 -1.82
C ILE A 138 -19.69 21.63 -0.47
N PRO A 139 -20.80 21.27 0.19
CA PRO A 139 -21.13 21.81 1.51
C PRO A 139 -20.17 21.30 2.58
N GLY A 140 -19.90 22.13 3.60
CA GLY A 140 -19.01 21.81 4.71
C GLY A 140 -17.53 21.94 4.38
N TYR A 141 -16.68 21.54 5.33
CA TYR A 141 -15.23 21.62 5.18
C TYR A 141 -14.71 20.35 4.55
N PHE A 142 -14.17 20.47 3.35
CA PHE A 142 -13.59 19.34 2.60
C PHE A 142 -12.23 19.71 2.03
N ALA A 143 -11.26 18.80 2.17
CA ALA A 143 -9.95 18.89 1.55
C ALA A 143 -9.53 17.50 1.09
N LEU A 144 -9.01 17.41 -0.13
CA LEU A 144 -8.53 16.17 -0.71
C LEU A 144 -7.35 16.45 -1.65
N THR A 145 -6.29 15.67 -1.48
CA THR A 145 -5.15 15.71 -2.40
C THR A 145 -5.17 14.51 -3.34
N ARG A 146 -5.09 14.80 -4.64
CA ARG A 146 -4.96 13.77 -5.68
C ARG A 146 -3.87 14.15 -6.68
N LYS A 147 -2.88 13.26 -6.90
CA LYS A 147 -1.70 13.55 -7.74
C LYS A 147 -1.03 14.87 -7.34
N SER A 148 -1.12 15.88 -8.17
CA SER A 148 -0.58 17.25 -7.95
C SER A 148 -1.67 18.31 -7.75
N THR A 149 -2.91 17.89 -7.49
CA THR A 149 -4.04 18.80 -7.30
C THR A 149 -4.57 18.67 -5.87
N ILE A 150 -4.84 19.80 -5.25
CA ILE A 150 -5.51 19.93 -3.94
C ILE A 150 -6.91 20.47 -4.24
N TYR A 151 -7.92 19.70 -3.84
CA TYR A 151 -9.33 20.06 -3.93
C TYR A 151 -9.81 20.54 -2.57
N LEU A 152 -10.42 21.71 -2.55
CA LEU A 152 -10.93 22.33 -1.32
C LEU A 152 -12.39 22.76 -1.54
N SER A 153 -13.24 22.60 -0.53
CA SER A 153 -14.57 23.19 -0.57
C SER A 153 -14.52 24.71 -0.38
N MET A 154 -15.56 25.41 -0.81
CA MET A 154 -15.72 26.86 -0.65
C MET A 154 -15.53 27.30 0.81
N ALA A 155 -16.11 26.57 1.77
CA ALA A 155 -16.01 26.88 3.20
C ALA A 155 -14.56 26.92 3.73
N VAL A 156 -13.62 26.18 3.11
CA VAL A 156 -12.20 26.18 3.51
C VAL A 156 -11.53 27.52 3.19
N PHE A 157 -11.96 28.22 2.13
CA PHE A 157 -11.42 29.53 1.77
C PHE A 157 -11.92 30.65 2.70
N GLU A 158 -13.00 30.43 3.45
CA GLU A 158 -13.51 31.38 4.45
C GLU A 158 -12.76 31.30 5.80
N LEU A 159 -11.87 30.31 5.96
CA LEU A 159 -11.05 30.16 7.16
C LEU A 159 -10.06 31.31 7.33
N PRO A 160 -9.69 31.67 8.56
CA PRO A 160 -8.59 32.59 8.84
C PRO A 160 -7.35 32.19 8.07
N SER A 161 -6.61 33.17 7.52
CA SER A 161 -5.47 32.93 6.63
C SER A 161 -4.41 31.96 7.21
N ARG A 162 -4.21 31.96 8.54
CA ARG A 162 -3.30 31.03 9.22
C ARG A 162 -3.79 29.58 9.19
N GLN A 163 -5.09 29.40 9.37
CA GLN A 163 -5.72 28.08 9.32
C GLN A 163 -5.74 27.53 7.89
N LEU A 164 -6.08 28.39 6.92
CA LEU A 164 -6.01 28.03 5.49
C LEU A 164 -4.58 27.62 5.08
N ASP A 165 -3.54 28.39 5.47
CA ASP A 165 -2.14 28.01 5.18
C ASP A 165 -1.78 26.67 5.87
N ALA A 166 -2.30 26.41 7.06
CA ALA A 166 -2.07 25.14 7.76
C ALA A 166 -2.66 23.94 6.99
N ILE A 167 -3.91 24.07 6.48
CA ILE A 167 -4.54 23.02 5.65
C ILE A 167 -3.78 22.86 4.33
N LEU A 168 -3.47 23.95 3.62
CA LEU A 168 -2.72 23.87 2.37
C LEU A 168 -1.36 23.20 2.53
N ARG A 169 -0.68 23.42 3.65
CA ARG A 169 0.60 22.76 3.94
C ARG A 169 0.44 21.29 4.27
N HIS A 170 -0.62 20.95 4.99
CA HIS A 170 -0.96 19.55 5.27
C HIS A 170 -1.21 18.79 3.96
N GLU A 171 -2.10 19.29 3.12
CA GLU A 171 -2.43 18.70 1.82
C GLU A 171 -1.20 18.64 0.89
N TYR A 172 -0.41 19.71 0.86
CA TYR A 172 0.85 19.69 0.11
C TYR A 172 1.86 18.67 0.67
N GLY A 173 1.82 18.38 1.96
CA GLY A 173 2.58 17.31 2.58
C GLY A 173 2.30 15.95 1.95
N HIS A 174 1.04 15.64 1.64
CA HIS A 174 0.66 14.41 0.95
C HIS A 174 1.28 14.32 -0.46
N ILE A 175 1.34 15.43 -1.20
CA ILE A 175 2.00 15.49 -2.52
C ILE A 175 3.49 15.28 -2.38
N LYS A 176 4.13 16.07 -1.49
CA LYS A 176 5.58 16.09 -1.33
C LYS A 176 6.16 14.76 -0.89
N LEU A 177 5.42 14.05 -0.01
CA LEU A 177 5.81 12.75 0.53
C LEU A 177 5.25 11.57 -0.28
N ARG A 178 4.57 11.84 -1.40
CA ARG A 178 4.00 10.84 -2.31
C ARG A 178 3.04 9.86 -1.62
N HIS A 179 2.27 10.34 -0.62
CA HIS A 179 1.37 9.50 0.16
C HIS A 179 0.35 8.77 -0.69
N GLY A 180 -0.13 9.36 -1.78
CA GLY A 180 -1.06 8.69 -2.70
C GLY A 180 -0.49 7.40 -3.30
N LEU A 181 0.82 7.36 -3.64
CA LEU A 181 1.48 6.13 -4.12
C LEU A 181 1.65 5.11 -3.00
N ILE A 182 2.06 5.57 -1.82
CA ILE A 182 2.27 4.72 -0.64
C ILE A 182 0.97 4.06 -0.21
N LYS A 183 -0.12 4.83 -0.09
CA LYS A 183 -1.46 4.33 0.25
C LYS A 183 -1.97 3.32 -0.79
N LYS A 184 -1.74 3.57 -2.09
CA LYS A 184 -2.10 2.62 -3.16
C LYS A 184 -1.32 1.31 -3.06
N LEU A 185 -0.01 1.38 -2.79
CA LEU A 185 0.81 0.17 -2.62
C LEU A 185 0.35 -0.65 -1.42
N ALA A 186 0.08 0.00 -0.27
CA ALA A 186 -0.45 -0.67 0.91
C ALA A 186 -1.82 -1.31 0.65
N TYR A 187 -2.68 -0.61 -0.09
CA TYR A 187 -3.99 -1.12 -0.48
C TYR A 187 -3.87 -2.30 -1.45
N LEU A 188 -2.96 -2.25 -2.42
CA LEU A 188 -2.67 -3.36 -3.34
C LEU A 188 -2.23 -4.61 -2.58
N ILE A 189 -1.28 -4.48 -1.65
CA ILE A 189 -0.82 -5.58 -0.81
C ILE A 189 -1.99 -6.15 0.01
N TYR A 190 -2.84 -5.29 0.58
CA TYR A 190 -4.04 -5.73 1.30
C TYR A 190 -5.03 -6.49 0.40
N GLN A 191 -5.27 -6.03 -0.81
CA GLN A 191 -6.20 -6.69 -1.74
C GLN A 191 -5.69 -8.06 -2.22
N LEU A 192 -4.38 -8.19 -2.41
CA LEU A 192 -3.77 -9.47 -2.80
C LEU A 192 -3.83 -10.50 -1.65
N MET A 193 -3.71 -10.05 -0.39
CA MET A 193 -3.61 -10.93 0.78
C MET A 193 -4.53 -10.46 1.93
N PRO A 194 -5.86 -10.36 1.72
CA PRO A 194 -6.78 -9.82 2.74
C PRO A 194 -6.91 -10.71 3.98
N TRP A 195 -6.57 -12.00 3.87
CA TRP A 195 -6.56 -12.96 4.98
C TRP A 195 -5.32 -12.84 5.87
N VAL A 196 -4.26 -12.19 5.40
CA VAL A 196 -3.04 -12.00 6.20
C VAL A 196 -3.21 -10.81 7.14
N VAL A 197 -3.06 -11.04 8.44
CA VAL A 197 -3.22 -9.99 9.47
C VAL A 197 -2.27 -8.83 9.24
N ALA A 198 -1.03 -9.11 8.85
CA ALA A 198 -0.01 -8.09 8.58
C ALA A 198 -0.40 -7.14 7.43
N SER A 199 -1.07 -7.62 6.37
CA SER A 199 -1.51 -6.78 5.25
C SER A 199 -2.62 -5.81 5.66
N ARG A 200 -3.56 -6.26 6.52
CA ARG A 200 -4.59 -5.40 7.12
C ARG A 200 -3.99 -4.35 8.06
N ALA A 201 -3.04 -4.79 8.89
CA ALA A 201 -2.32 -3.90 9.79
C ALA A 201 -1.51 -2.86 9.00
N LEU A 202 -0.79 -3.28 7.94
CA LEU A 202 -0.07 -2.38 7.03
C LEU A 202 -0.99 -1.28 6.49
N LYS A 203 -2.12 -1.66 5.86
CA LYS A 203 -3.04 -0.68 5.27
C LYS A 203 -3.47 0.36 6.30
N ARG A 204 -3.93 -0.10 7.47
CA ARG A 204 -4.39 0.77 8.56
C ARG A 204 -3.27 1.68 9.08
N GLU A 205 -2.10 1.13 9.33
CA GLU A 205 -0.97 1.90 9.86
C GLU A 205 -0.42 2.90 8.84
N ILE A 206 -0.36 2.53 7.56
CA ILE A 206 0.07 3.45 6.50
C ILE A 206 -0.88 4.65 6.40
N ASP A 207 -2.20 4.44 6.48
CA ASP A 207 -3.16 5.54 6.48
C ASP A 207 -2.88 6.50 7.64
N VAL A 208 -2.74 5.99 8.86
CA VAL A 208 -2.45 6.79 10.06
C VAL A 208 -1.08 7.48 9.98
N LEU A 209 -0.04 6.77 9.56
CA LEU A 209 1.32 7.32 9.48
C LEU A 209 1.44 8.39 8.39
N CYS A 210 0.72 8.27 7.27
CA CYS A 210 0.67 9.29 6.25
C CYS A 210 0.05 10.59 6.78
N GLU A 211 -1.02 10.51 7.58
CA GLU A 211 -1.62 11.70 8.22
C GLU A 211 -0.63 12.35 9.19
N HIS A 212 0.02 11.57 10.07
CA HIS A 212 1.04 12.10 10.98
C HIS A 212 2.25 12.70 10.24
N ALA A 213 2.64 12.14 9.10
CA ALA A 213 3.73 12.67 8.29
C ALA A 213 3.34 14.00 7.62
N ALA A 214 2.10 14.14 7.14
CA ALA A 214 1.58 15.38 6.59
C ALA A 214 1.47 16.47 7.66
N ASP A 215 0.96 16.12 8.86
CA ASP A 215 0.96 17.03 10.01
C ASP A 215 2.37 17.50 10.37
N LYS A 216 3.31 16.57 10.49
CA LYS A 216 4.71 16.90 10.79
C LYS A 216 5.34 17.79 9.72
N TYR A 217 4.95 17.60 8.46
CA TYR A 217 5.38 18.46 7.37
C TYR A 217 4.80 19.87 7.50
N ALA A 218 3.52 20.02 7.80
CA ALA A 218 2.86 21.32 8.01
C ALA A 218 3.48 22.08 9.20
N LEU A 219 3.65 21.40 10.34
CA LEU A 219 4.18 21.97 11.59
C LEU A 219 5.60 22.53 11.50
N LYS A 220 6.33 22.28 10.43
CA LYS A 220 7.62 22.96 10.19
C LYS A 220 7.49 24.46 9.95
N LYS A 221 6.30 24.94 9.61
CA LYS A 221 6.08 26.34 9.15
C LYS A 221 4.80 26.98 9.69
N VAL A 222 3.94 26.23 10.40
CA VAL A 222 2.71 26.72 11.01
C VAL A 222 2.66 26.35 12.50
N TYR A 223 1.90 27.10 13.28
CA TYR A 223 1.69 26.79 14.68
C TYR A 223 0.76 25.60 14.86
N SER A 224 1.04 24.77 15.84
CA SER A 224 0.24 23.59 16.14
C SER A 224 -1.22 23.94 16.45
N LYS A 225 -1.49 25.08 17.09
CA LYS A 225 -2.82 25.58 17.39
C LYS A 225 -3.66 25.78 16.11
N ASP A 226 -3.10 26.48 15.10
CA ASP A 226 -3.79 26.78 13.86
C ASP A 226 -4.14 25.50 13.08
N LEU A 227 -3.19 24.54 13.03
CA LEU A 227 -3.43 23.25 12.39
C LEU A 227 -4.51 22.42 13.12
N PHE A 228 -4.44 22.38 14.46
CA PHE A 228 -5.40 21.64 15.27
C PHE A 228 -6.83 22.21 15.16
N GLU A 229 -6.98 23.53 15.27
CA GLU A 229 -8.27 24.21 15.13
C GLU A 229 -8.86 23.98 13.73
N ALA A 230 -8.04 24.13 12.67
CA ALA A 230 -8.48 23.88 11.32
C ALA A 230 -8.96 22.43 11.13
N ARG A 231 -8.17 21.44 11.57
CA ARG A 231 -8.53 20.01 11.41
C ARG A 231 -9.81 19.59 12.12
N ARG A 232 -10.17 20.24 13.22
CA ARG A 232 -11.43 19.96 13.93
C ARG A 232 -12.68 20.25 13.10
N LEU A 233 -12.57 21.04 12.05
CA LEU A 233 -13.69 21.39 11.17
C LEU A 233 -13.97 20.33 10.11
N PHE A 234 -13.04 19.40 9.89
CA PHE A 234 -13.13 18.34 8.87
C PHE A 234 -13.66 17.00 9.46
N VAL A 235 -14.44 17.03 10.50
CA VAL A 235 -15.00 15.84 11.16
C VAL A 235 -16.39 15.55 10.62
#